data_73cf1e3d05d83ebd3b5053eb03766ab8
#
_entry.id   73cf1e3d05d83ebd3b5053eb03766ab8
#
_cell.length_a   1.000
_cell.length_b   1.000
_cell.length_c   1.000
_cell.angle_alpha   90.00
_cell.angle_beta   90.00
_cell.angle_gamma   90.00
#
_symmetry.space_group_name_H-M   'P 1'
#
loop_
_entity.id
_entity.type
_entity.pdbx_description
1 polymer ?
#
loop_
_entity_poly.entity_id
_entity_poly.type
_entity_poly.pdbx_seq_one_letter_code
_entity_poly.pdbx_strand_id
1 'polypeptide(L)'
;MVFSAFTLYDAWEQEKFHKKQLKNVYVLWVKGGFSLIPENAFFHGTVIGGLDTILANAKSHVDGSKVAYFTTDRVYALVCCRSRQENFVTMGLRDGIQTYFERFPDQLKVLYDGKEGFIYRPVSAETLKNTRGHSWESSVDVPVVLLEHIHNVYAEILKEEAAGNVMIRRYADIDPDEQKEVANHMRDGLNDPLCFPAYRDFVYEHFSPLWD
;
A
#
# COMPACT_ATOMS: atom_id res chain seq x y z
N MET A 1 11.34 -4.14 34.27
CA MET A 1 11.90 -5.46 33.91
C MET A 1 11.75 -5.58 32.40
N VAL A 2 12.85 -5.40 31.66
CA VAL A 2 12.83 -5.45 30.19
C VAL A 2 13.08 -6.91 29.80
N PHE A 3 12.03 -7.62 29.37
CA PHE A 3 12.23 -8.93 28.76
C PHE A 3 12.85 -8.73 27.38
N SER A 4 13.96 -9.40 27.08
CA SER A 4 14.58 -9.33 25.78
C SER A 4 13.67 -10.02 24.73
N ALA A 5 13.68 -9.53 23.51
CA ALA A 5 12.90 -10.09 22.38
C ALA A 5 13.20 -11.61 22.16
N PHE A 6 14.39 -12.05 22.55
CA PHE A 6 14.82 -13.46 22.50
C PHE A 6 14.03 -14.36 23.44
N THR A 7 13.71 -13.88 24.63
CA THR A 7 13.01 -14.68 25.66
C THR A 7 11.54 -14.93 25.26
N LEU A 8 10.91 -14.02 24.49
CA LEU A 8 9.54 -14.19 24.01
C LEU A 8 9.46 -15.14 22.79
N TYR A 9 10.49 -15.15 21.96
CA TYR A 9 10.58 -16.08 20.82
C TYR A 9 10.80 -17.53 21.32
N ASP A 10 11.68 -17.72 22.28
CA ASP A 10 11.95 -19.03 22.89
C ASP A 10 10.74 -19.55 23.69
N ALA A 11 9.99 -18.68 24.38
CA ALA A 11 8.75 -19.05 25.05
C ALA A 11 7.64 -19.46 24.08
N TRP A 12 7.62 -18.88 22.88
CA TRP A 12 6.69 -19.23 21.80
C TRP A 12 6.97 -20.63 21.22
N GLU A 13 8.23 -21.01 21.06
CA GLU A 13 8.61 -22.34 20.57
C GLU A 13 8.42 -23.46 21.61
N GLN A 14 8.55 -23.13 22.90
CA GLN A 14 8.49 -24.12 23.98
C GLN A 14 7.08 -24.41 24.51
N GLU A 15 6.11 -23.50 24.33
CA GLU A 15 4.76 -23.72 24.84
C GLU A 15 3.71 -23.90 23.72
N LYS A 16 3.37 -25.14 23.45
CA LYS A 16 2.15 -25.56 22.72
C LYS A 16 0.85 -24.98 23.30
N PHE A 17 0.93 -24.13 24.29
CA PHE A 17 -0.19 -23.75 25.15
C PHE A 17 -1.08 -22.65 24.56
N HIS A 18 -0.65 -21.83 23.61
CA HIS A 18 -1.43 -20.67 23.18
C HIS A 18 -1.94 -20.69 21.75
N LYS A 19 -1.70 -21.73 20.97
CA LYS A 19 -2.23 -21.84 19.59
C LYS A 19 -3.77 -21.78 19.51
N LYS A 20 -4.47 -22.01 20.59
CA LYS A 20 -5.96 -22.06 20.59
C LYS A 20 -6.62 -20.71 20.86
N GLN A 21 -5.92 -19.77 21.52
CA GLN A 21 -6.47 -18.43 21.83
C GLN A 21 -6.04 -17.33 20.86
N LEU A 22 -5.00 -17.58 20.04
CA LEU A 22 -4.47 -16.61 19.09
C LEU A 22 -4.81 -16.96 17.63
N LYS A 23 -5.83 -17.77 17.38
CA LYS A 23 -6.16 -18.25 16.03
C LYS A 23 -6.42 -17.14 15.00
N ASN A 24 -6.65 -15.91 15.41
CA ASN A 24 -7.05 -14.79 14.55
C ASN A 24 -6.25 -13.51 14.84
N VAL A 25 -4.99 -13.66 15.30
CA VAL A 25 -4.14 -12.51 15.61
C VAL A 25 -2.74 -12.73 15.06
N TYR A 26 -2.23 -11.74 14.33
CA TYR A 26 -0.89 -11.75 13.75
C TYR A 26 0.01 -10.77 14.51
N VAL A 27 1.30 -11.02 14.51
CA VAL A 27 2.29 -10.20 15.23
C VAL A 27 3.04 -9.35 14.23
N LEU A 28 2.97 -8.03 14.38
CA LEU A 28 3.78 -7.08 13.65
C LEU A 28 4.85 -6.49 14.56
N TRP A 29 6.11 -6.52 14.11
CA TRP A 29 7.18 -5.78 14.74
C TRP A 29 7.09 -4.29 14.37
N VAL A 30 6.88 -3.44 15.37
CA VAL A 30 6.93 -1.99 15.21
C VAL A 30 8.02 -1.41 16.11
N LYS A 31 8.53 -0.22 15.77
CA LYS A 31 9.56 0.45 16.56
C LYS A 31 9.04 0.65 18.00
N GLY A 32 9.60 -0.11 18.93
CA GLY A 32 9.22 -0.08 20.36
C GLY A 32 8.45 -1.29 20.87
N GLY A 33 8.19 -2.33 20.04
CA GLY A 33 7.55 -3.55 20.51
C GLY A 33 6.83 -4.36 19.43
N PHE A 34 5.99 -5.28 19.89
CA PHE A 34 5.11 -6.08 19.02
C PHE A 34 3.69 -5.50 19.06
N SER A 35 3.05 -5.43 17.91
CA SER A 35 1.62 -5.15 17.78
C SER A 35 0.88 -6.41 17.36
N LEU A 36 -0.26 -6.66 17.99
CA LEU A 36 -1.15 -7.78 17.61
C LEU A 36 -2.12 -7.29 16.54
N ILE A 37 -2.11 -7.95 15.38
CA ILE A 37 -2.97 -7.62 14.25
C ILE A 37 -4.09 -8.64 14.18
N PRO A 38 -5.35 -8.24 14.32
CA PRO A 38 -6.48 -9.15 14.13
C PRO A 38 -6.58 -9.57 12.65
N GLU A 39 -7.10 -10.78 12.40
CA GLU A 39 -7.22 -11.35 11.04
C GLU A 39 -8.05 -10.46 10.09
N ASN A 40 -9.02 -9.73 10.62
CA ASN A 40 -9.86 -8.79 9.86
C ASN A 40 -9.17 -7.46 9.52
N ALA A 41 -7.93 -7.24 9.93
CA ALA A 41 -7.15 -6.03 9.66
C ALA A 41 -6.25 -6.14 8.41
N PHE A 42 -6.42 -7.17 7.58
CA PHE A 42 -5.72 -7.28 6.30
C PHE A 42 -6.62 -6.80 5.16
N PHE A 43 -6.07 -5.97 4.30
CA PHE A 43 -6.76 -5.32 3.20
C PHE A 43 -6.04 -5.54 1.87
N HIS A 44 -6.81 -5.72 0.80
CA HIS A 44 -6.34 -5.63 -0.57
C HIS A 44 -7.22 -4.64 -1.33
N GLY A 45 -6.64 -3.53 -1.79
CA GLY A 45 -7.34 -2.50 -2.56
C GLY A 45 -7.14 -2.71 -4.06
N THR A 46 -8.21 -2.58 -4.83
CA THR A 46 -8.20 -2.72 -6.30
C THR A 46 -9.38 -1.97 -6.93
N VAL A 47 -9.30 -1.71 -8.23
CA VAL A 47 -10.43 -1.20 -9.04
C VAL A 47 -11.30 -2.34 -9.60
N ILE A 48 -10.96 -3.60 -9.32
CA ILE A 48 -11.67 -4.76 -9.88
C ILE A 48 -12.67 -5.26 -8.84
N GLY A 49 -13.95 -5.19 -9.17
CA GLY A 49 -15.03 -5.76 -8.38
C GLY A 49 -15.26 -7.24 -8.67
N GLY A 50 -15.99 -7.91 -7.76
CA GLY A 50 -16.43 -9.29 -7.96
C GLY A 50 -15.34 -10.36 -7.82
N LEU A 51 -14.22 -10.05 -7.17
CA LEU A 51 -13.15 -11.02 -6.92
C LEU A 51 -13.52 -11.93 -5.75
N ASP A 52 -13.30 -13.24 -5.92
CA ASP A 52 -13.33 -14.27 -4.88
C ASP A 52 -11.92 -14.74 -4.48
N THR A 53 -10.91 -14.36 -5.26
CA THR A 53 -9.52 -14.78 -5.08
C THR A 53 -8.56 -13.69 -5.57
N ILE A 54 -7.55 -13.37 -4.78
CA ILE A 54 -6.40 -12.56 -5.20
C ILE A 54 -5.30 -13.51 -5.65
N LEU A 55 -4.95 -13.43 -6.92
CA LEU A 55 -3.94 -14.31 -7.53
C LEU A 55 -2.52 -13.88 -7.13
N ALA A 56 -1.66 -14.86 -6.86
CA ALA A 56 -0.23 -14.67 -6.64
C ALA A 56 0.48 -14.41 -7.99
N ASN A 57 0.20 -13.28 -8.62
CA ASN A 57 0.71 -12.93 -9.95
C ASN A 57 1.50 -11.61 -10.01
N ALA A 58 1.55 -10.86 -8.91
CA ALA A 58 2.38 -9.67 -8.78
C ALA A 58 3.83 -10.07 -8.46
N LYS A 59 4.80 -9.20 -8.82
CA LYS A 59 6.21 -9.45 -8.54
C LYS A 59 6.55 -8.95 -7.13
N SER A 60 7.08 -9.83 -6.28
CA SER A 60 7.58 -9.46 -4.95
C SER A 60 8.72 -8.45 -5.04
N HIS A 61 8.69 -7.45 -4.15
CA HIS A 61 9.77 -6.48 -4.01
C HIS A 61 10.98 -7.04 -3.23
N VAL A 62 10.82 -8.21 -2.59
CA VAL A 62 11.88 -8.83 -1.78
C VAL A 62 12.81 -9.68 -2.65
N ASP A 63 12.23 -10.59 -3.44
CA ASP A 63 12.99 -11.60 -4.18
C ASP A 63 12.54 -11.77 -5.65
N GLY A 64 11.53 -11.00 -6.07
CA GLY A 64 10.99 -11.06 -7.43
C GLY A 64 10.07 -12.24 -7.71
N SER A 65 9.77 -13.07 -6.71
CA SER A 65 8.80 -14.17 -6.83
C SER A 65 7.38 -13.65 -7.10
N LYS A 66 6.49 -14.55 -7.52
CA LYS A 66 5.07 -14.20 -7.71
C LYS A 66 4.33 -14.25 -6.38
N VAL A 67 3.60 -13.19 -6.08
CA VAL A 67 2.88 -13.02 -4.80
C VAL A 67 1.53 -12.32 -4.98
N ALA A 68 0.64 -12.55 -4.01
CA ALA A 68 -0.53 -11.73 -3.74
C ALA A 68 -0.20 -10.74 -2.62
N TYR A 69 -0.51 -9.44 -2.81
CA TYR A 69 -0.23 -8.38 -1.84
C TYR A 69 -1.42 -8.07 -0.95
N PHE A 70 -1.13 -7.85 0.33
CA PHE A 70 -2.06 -7.33 1.32
C PHE A 70 -1.38 -6.25 2.17
N THR A 71 -2.17 -5.46 2.86
CA THR A 71 -1.68 -4.45 3.81
C THR A 71 -2.51 -4.46 5.08
N THR A 72 -1.92 -4.03 6.18
CA THR A 72 -2.66 -3.77 7.44
C THR A 72 -3.11 -2.31 7.57
N ASP A 73 -2.89 -1.52 6.53
CA ASP A 73 -3.25 -0.11 6.48
C ASP A 73 -4.38 0.11 5.45
N ARG A 74 -5.56 0.50 5.94
CA ARG A 74 -6.73 0.74 5.08
C ARG A 74 -6.48 1.89 4.09
N VAL A 75 -5.79 2.95 4.51
CA VAL A 75 -5.50 4.10 3.63
C VAL A 75 -4.57 3.66 2.49
N TYR A 76 -3.57 2.84 2.81
CA TYR A 76 -2.71 2.28 1.77
C TYR A 76 -3.49 1.41 0.78
N ALA A 77 -4.47 0.63 1.27
CA ALA A 77 -5.37 -0.14 0.40
C ALA A 77 -6.23 0.77 -0.49
N LEU A 78 -6.77 1.89 0.03
CA LEU A 78 -7.49 2.88 -0.77
C LEU A 78 -6.63 3.43 -1.92
N VAL A 79 -5.38 3.78 -1.62
CA VAL A 79 -4.43 4.29 -2.62
C VAL A 79 -4.06 3.22 -3.65
N CYS A 80 -4.19 1.94 -3.32
CA CYS A 80 -4.04 0.84 -4.29
C CYS A 80 -5.25 0.64 -5.21
N CYS A 81 -6.40 1.31 -4.95
CA CYS A 81 -7.58 1.30 -5.83
C CYS A 81 -7.36 2.19 -7.07
N ARG A 82 -6.42 1.79 -7.91
CA ARG A 82 -6.03 2.50 -9.15
C ARG A 82 -5.66 1.52 -10.26
N SER A 83 -5.64 1.99 -11.50
CA SER A 83 -5.19 1.18 -12.62
C SER A 83 -3.68 0.91 -12.53
N ARG A 84 -3.24 -0.27 -13.02
CA ARG A 84 -1.80 -0.59 -13.08
C ARG A 84 -1.00 0.35 -13.97
N GLN A 85 -1.65 0.98 -14.94
CA GLN A 85 -1.02 1.91 -15.88
C GLN A 85 -0.70 3.26 -15.23
N GLU A 86 -1.43 3.63 -14.18
CA GLU A 86 -1.25 4.87 -13.40
C GLU A 86 -0.30 4.65 -12.20
N ASN A 87 0.82 3.98 -12.41
CA ASN A 87 1.69 3.50 -11.33
C ASN A 87 2.58 4.58 -10.70
N PHE A 88 1.99 5.75 -10.43
CA PHE A 88 2.69 6.90 -9.87
C PHE A 88 2.19 7.25 -8.47
N VAL A 89 2.17 6.30 -7.56
CA VAL A 89 1.81 6.58 -6.18
C VAL A 89 3.06 6.65 -5.34
N THR A 90 3.27 7.78 -4.70
CA THR A 90 4.31 7.95 -3.71
C THR A 90 3.67 8.05 -2.34
N MET A 91 3.83 7.00 -1.54
CA MET A 91 3.43 6.98 -0.15
C MET A 91 4.62 6.67 0.75
N GLY A 92 4.61 7.25 1.93
CA GLY A 92 5.60 6.99 2.96
C GLY A 92 5.06 7.31 4.34
N LEU A 93 5.74 6.81 5.38
CA LEU A 93 5.46 7.17 6.76
C LEU A 93 6.25 8.43 7.12
N ARG A 94 5.56 9.48 7.56
CA ARG A 94 6.13 10.65 8.20
C ARG A 94 5.54 10.82 9.58
N ASP A 95 6.36 10.86 10.59
CA ASP A 95 5.95 10.98 12.00
C ASP A 95 4.88 9.97 12.44
N GLY A 96 4.94 8.76 11.86
CA GLY A 96 4.00 7.68 12.15
C GLY A 96 2.68 7.75 11.37
N ILE A 97 2.48 8.77 10.53
CA ILE A 97 1.28 8.95 9.71
C ILE A 97 1.61 8.61 8.25
N GLN A 98 0.72 7.89 7.59
CA GLN A 98 0.80 7.69 6.15
C GLN A 98 0.74 9.04 5.45
N THR A 99 1.68 9.26 4.53
CA THR A 99 1.74 10.52 3.78
C THR A 99 1.74 10.21 2.30
N TYR A 100 0.77 10.77 1.60
CA TYR A 100 0.70 10.77 0.14
C TYR A 100 1.44 12.02 -0.38
N PHE A 101 2.31 11.84 -1.36
CA PHE A 101 3.09 12.94 -1.96
C PHE A 101 2.64 13.14 -3.40
N GLU A 102 2.03 14.28 -3.70
CA GLU A 102 1.78 14.66 -5.08
C GLU A 102 3.10 15.00 -5.79
N ARG A 103 3.24 14.52 -7.01
CA ARG A 103 4.44 14.73 -7.86
C ARG A 103 4.15 15.66 -9.03
N PHE A 104 2.88 15.95 -9.31
CA PHE A 104 2.40 16.91 -10.28
C PHE A 104 1.09 17.53 -9.76
N PRO A 105 0.65 18.68 -10.34
CA PRO A 105 -0.56 19.36 -9.88
C PRO A 105 -1.80 18.45 -9.85
N ASP A 106 -2.54 18.50 -8.75
CA ASP A 106 -3.79 17.77 -8.55
C ASP A 106 -3.68 16.23 -8.75
N GLN A 107 -2.51 15.64 -8.56
CA GLN A 107 -2.27 14.21 -8.81
C GLN A 107 -3.29 13.30 -8.13
N LEU A 108 -3.61 13.56 -6.87
CA LEU A 108 -4.57 12.74 -6.14
C LEU A 108 -5.94 12.78 -6.81
N LYS A 109 -6.38 13.96 -7.22
CA LYS A 109 -7.66 14.14 -7.92
C LYS A 109 -7.64 13.46 -9.29
N VAL A 110 -6.60 13.69 -10.08
CA VAL A 110 -6.44 13.10 -11.42
C VAL A 110 -6.49 11.57 -11.37
N LEU A 111 -5.83 10.96 -10.37
CA LEU A 111 -5.74 9.51 -10.27
C LEU A 111 -6.99 8.85 -9.70
N TYR A 112 -7.78 9.54 -8.86
CA TYR A 112 -8.81 8.88 -8.04
C TYR A 112 -10.22 9.47 -8.15
N ASP A 113 -10.40 10.68 -8.69
CA ASP A 113 -11.74 11.30 -8.75
C ASP A 113 -12.65 10.57 -9.74
N GLY A 114 -13.88 10.30 -9.28
CA GLY A 114 -14.86 9.54 -10.02
C GLY A 114 -14.52 8.05 -10.19
N LYS A 115 -13.46 7.54 -9.58
CA LYS A 115 -13.11 6.11 -9.67
C LYS A 115 -13.72 5.32 -8.52
N GLU A 116 -14.26 4.16 -8.87
CA GLU A 116 -14.67 3.16 -7.89
C GLU A 116 -13.48 2.34 -7.41
N GLY A 117 -13.56 1.90 -6.16
CA GLY A 117 -12.58 1.01 -5.55
C GLY A 117 -13.25 -0.09 -4.76
N PHE A 118 -12.53 -1.19 -4.61
CA PHE A 118 -12.98 -2.35 -3.86
C PHE A 118 -11.90 -2.75 -2.87
N ILE A 119 -12.26 -2.87 -1.60
CA ILE A 119 -11.37 -3.38 -0.57
C ILE A 119 -11.83 -4.78 -0.18
N TYR A 120 -10.92 -5.72 -0.31
CA TYR A 120 -11.12 -7.12 0.04
C TYR A 120 -10.33 -7.45 1.31
N ARG A 121 -10.84 -8.41 2.08
CA ARG A 121 -10.08 -9.05 3.15
C ARG A 121 -9.87 -10.53 2.83
N PRO A 122 -8.76 -11.14 3.27
CA PRO A 122 -8.55 -12.58 3.11
C PRO A 122 -9.57 -13.38 3.93
N VAL A 123 -9.97 -14.55 3.45
CA VAL A 123 -10.76 -15.51 4.21
C VAL A 123 -9.92 -16.09 5.36
N SER A 124 -8.63 -16.32 5.10
CA SER A 124 -7.62 -16.69 6.09
C SER A 124 -6.31 -15.98 5.78
N ALA A 125 -5.59 -15.54 6.79
CA ALA A 125 -4.30 -14.90 6.65
C ALA A 125 -3.11 -15.85 6.93
N GLU A 126 -3.33 -17.15 7.05
CA GLU A 126 -2.30 -18.15 7.39
C GLU A 126 -1.13 -18.18 6.40
N THR A 127 -1.36 -17.84 5.13
CA THR A 127 -0.32 -17.79 4.09
C THR A 127 0.38 -16.44 4.00
N LEU A 128 -0.11 -15.42 4.69
CA LEU A 128 0.43 -14.07 4.65
C LEU A 128 1.69 -13.98 5.50
N LYS A 129 2.74 -13.38 4.93
CA LYS A 129 4.01 -13.10 5.60
C LYS A 129 4.28 -11.62 5.53
N ASN A 130 4.68 -11.02 6.66
CA ASN A 130 5.12 -9.63 6.67
C ASN A 130 6.45 -9.50 5.92
N THR A 131 6.51 -8.56 5.01
CA THR A 131 7.72 -8.28 4.23
C THR A 131 8.36 -6.96 4.62
N ARG A 132 7.53 -5.91 4.83
CA ARG A 132 8.03 -4.61 5.26
C ARG A 132 6.89 -3.74 5.80
N GLY A 133 6.98 -3.30 7.06
CA GLY A 133 5.99 -2.39 7.66
C GLY A 133 4.57 -2.94 7.53
N HIS A 134 3.73 -2.22 6.80
CA HIS A 134 2.32 -2.62 6.57
C HIS A 134 2.12 -3.61 5.42
N SER A 135 3.19 -4.00 4.70
CA SER A 135 3.11 -4.87 3.52
C SER A 135 3.20 -6.34 3.90
N TRP A 136 2.28 -7.12 3.35
CA TRP A 136 2.19 -8.56 3.54
C TRP A 136 2.04 -9.25 2.20
N GLU A 137 2.66 -10.40 2.05
CA GLU A 137 2.68 -11.18 0.81
C GLU A 137 2.27 -12.63 1.06
N SER A 138 1.59 -13.22 0.09
CA SER A 138 1.37 -14.66 -0.01
C SER A 138 1.93 -15.19 -1.32
N SER A 139 2.70 -16.26 -1.27
CA SER A 139 3.23 -16.95 -2.46
C SER A 139 2.20 -17.87 -3.14
N VAL A 140 0.99 -17.92 -2.60
CA VAL A 140 -0.14 -18.67 -3.16
C VAL A 140 -1.35 -17.75 -3.32
N ASP A 141 -2.29 -18.18 -4.16
CA ASP A 141 -3.56 -17.49 -4.33
C ASP A 141 -4.32 -17.45 -3.00
N VAL A 142 -4.97 -16.31 -2.73
CA VAL A 142 -5.66 -16.07 -1.45
C VAL A 142 -7.14 -15.86 -1.70
N PRO A 143 -8.02 -16.76 -1.21
CA PRO A 143 -9.46 -16.53 -1.20
C PRO A 143 -9.81 -15.28 -0.40
N VAL A 144 -10.72 -14.45 -0.94
CA VAL A 144 -11.11 -13.19 -0.34
C VAL A 144 -12.60 -13.00 -0.31
N VAL A 145 -13.04 -12.07 0.55
CA VAL A 145 -14.41 -11.56 0.55
C VAL A 145 -14.37 -10.04 0.44
N LEU A 146 -15.35 -9.48 -0.25
CA LEU A 146 -15.52 -8.03 -0.35
C LEU A 146 -15.82 -7.46 1.04
N LEU A 147 -15.03 -6.49 1.46
CA LEU A 147 -15.22 -5.74 2.70
C LEU A 147 -15.92 -4.41 2.43
N GLU A 148 -15.45 -3.66 1.43
CA GLU A 148 -15.98 -2.34 1.10
C GLU A 148 -16.06 -2.13 -0.41
N HIS A 149 -17.14 -1.48 -0.86
CA HIS A 149 -17.27 -0.90 -2.19
C HIS A 149 -17.24 0.61 -2.06
N ILE A 150 -16.24 1.25 -2.65
CA ILE A 150 -15.96 2.68 -2.57
C ILE A 150 -16.42 3.31 -3.88
N HIS A 151 -17.46 4.16 -3.84
CA HIS A 151 -18.00 4.78 -5.05
C HIS A 151 -17.15 5.92 -5.62
N ASN A 152 -16.35 6.57 -4.76
CA ASN A 152 -15.39 7.59 -5.18
C ASN A 152 -14.18 7.52 -4.26
N VAL A 153 -13.08 6.96 -4.76
CA VAL A 153 -11.86 6.75 -4.00
C VAL A 153 -11.24 8.09 -3.56
N TYR A 154 -11.27 9.12 -4.41
CA TYR A 154 -10.79 10.45 -4.06
C TYR A 154 -11.51 11.02 -2.83
N ALA A 155 -12.85 11.01 -2.85
CA ALA A 155 -13.65 11.51 -1.75
C ALA A 155 -13.39 10.73 -0.46
N GLU A 156 -13.17 9.42 -0.55
CA GLU A 156 -12.87 8.59 0.62
C GLU A 156 -11.48 8.90 1.20
N ILE A 157 -10.45 9.09 0.34
CA ILE A 157 -9.12 9.50 0.81
C ILE A 157 -9.18 10.88 1.51
N LEU A 158 -9.98 11.84 1.00
CA LEU A 158 -10.15 13.13 1.67
C LEU A 158 -10.84 13.02 3.04
N LYS A 159 -11.74 12.04 3.23
CA LYS A 159 -12.31 11.76 4.57
C LYS A 159 -11.24 11.22 5.52
N GLU A 160 -10.37 10.34 5.04
CA GLU A 160 -9.25 9.85 5.85
C GLU A 160 -8.26 10.97 6.20
N GLU A 161 -8.01 11.92 5.28
CA GLU A 161 -7.23 13.12 5.56
C GLU A 161 -7.88 13.98 6.65
N ALA A 162 -9.18 14.25 6.54
CA ALA A 162 -9.93 15.02 7.53
C ALA A 162 -9.97 14.33 8.91
N ALA A 163 -9.91 13.00 8.94
CA ALA A 163 -9.82 12.20 10.16
C ALA A 163 -8.39 12.12 10.75
N GLY A 164 -7.38 12.63 10.04
CA GLY A 164 -5.97 12.59 10.46
C GLY A 164 -5.29 11.21 10.24
N ASN A 165 -5.90 10.31 9.49
CA ASN A 165 -5.36 8.98 9.19
C ASN A 165 -4.34 8.99 8.04
N VAL A 166 -4.36 10.03 7.22
CA VAL A 166 -3.39 10.28 6.15
C VAL A 166 -3.06 11.77 6.09
N MET A 167 -1.84 12.09 5.75
CA MET A 167 -1.40 13.43 5.36
C MET A 167 -1.26 13.47 3.84
N ILE A 168 -1.74 14.53 3.20
CA ILE A 168 -1.52 14.73 1.77
C ILE A 168 -0.64 15.96 1.59
N ARG A 169 0.57 15.74 1.10
CA ARG A 169 1.47 16.82 0.70
C ARG A 169 1.11 17.21 -0.72
N ARG A 170 0.39 18.32 -0.85
CA ARG A 170 -0.06 18.84 -2.14
C ARG A 170 1.13 19.30 -2.97
N TYR A 171 1.04 19.16 -4.30
CA TYR A 171 2.09 19.63 -5.21
C TYR A 171 2.37 21.13 -5.03
N ALA A 172 1.32 21.93 -4.80
CA ALA A 172 1.45 23.37 -4.57
C ALA A 172 2.24 23.75 -3.30
N ASP A 173 2.36 22.84 -2.33
CA ASP A 173 3.08 23.04 -1.08
C ASP A 173 4.56 22.58 -1.16
N ILE A 174 4.96 22.02 -2.30
CA ILE A 174 6.32 21.55 -2.56
C ILE A 174 7.19 22.72 -3.00
N ASP A 175 8.41 22.78 -2.47
CA ASP A 175 9.39 23.79 -2.88
C ASP A 175 9.63 23.73 -4.41
N PRO A 176 9.71 24.87 -5.11
CA PRO A 176 9.91 24.93 -6.57
C PRO A 176 11.15 24.15 -7.06
N ASP A 177 12.23 24.15 -6.30
CA ASP A 177 13.44 23.40 -6.67
C ASP A 177 13.19 21.90 -6.56
N GLU A 178 12.47 21.42 -5.51
CA GLU A 178 12.05 20.03 -5.38
C GLU A 178 11.06 19.64 -6.50
N GLN A 179 10.13 20.52 -6.89
CA GLN A 179 9.22 20.27 -8.02
C GLN A 179 10.01 20.02 -9.31
N LYS A 180 11.01 20.84 -9.57
CA LYS A 180 11.89 20.72 -10.73
C LYS A 180 12.73 19.45 -10.71
N GLU A 181 13.27 19.09 -9.55
CA GLU A 181 13.99 17.81 -9.37
C GLU A 181 13.11 16.61 -9.69
N VAL A 182 11.87 16.61 -9.20
CA VAL A 182 10.90 15.53 -9.48
C VAL A 182 10.61 15.45 -10.97
N ALA A 183 10.30 16.58 -11.63
CA ALA A 183 10.02 16.61 -13.07
C ALA A 183 11.21 16.11 -13.90
N ASN A 184 12.42 16.51 -13.55
CA ASN A 184 13.65 16.04 -14.21
C ASN A 184 13.87 14.53 -13.99
N HIS A 185 13.68 14.02 -12.78
CA HIS A 185 13.79 12.61 -12.48
C HIS A 185 12.77 11.79 -13.31
N MET A 186 11.56 12.28 -13.48
CA MET A 186 10.54 11.66 -14.31
C MET A 186 10.94 11.62 -15.79
N ARG A 187 11.51 12.71 -16.30
CA ARG A 187 12.08 12.77 -17.66
C ARG A 187 13.21 11.77 -17.85
N ASP A 188 14.12 11.71 -16.90
CA ASP A 188 15.27 10.78 -16.98
C ASP A 188 14.83 9.33 -16.98
N GLY A 189 13.75 8.98 -16.26
CA GLY A 189 13.14 7.66 -16.27
C GLY A 189 12.61 7.21 -17.63
N LEU A 190 12.33 8.13 -18.56
CA LEU A 190 11.94 7.79 -19.94
C LEU A 190 13.07 7.11 -20.75
N ASN A 191 14.31 7.29 -20.31
CA ASN A 191 15.48 6.68 -20.93
C ASN A 191 15.73 5.24 -20.44
N ASP A 192 14.96 4.76 -19.43
CA ASP A 192 15.05 3.39 -18.97
C ASP A 192 14.56 2.45 -20.09
N PRO A 193 15.37 1.48 -20.53
CA PRO A 193 14.96 0.51 -21.54
C PRO A 193 13.77 -0.36 -21.12
N LEU A 194 13.46 -0.42 -19.83
CA LEU A 194 12.28 -1.11 -19.28
C LEU A 194 11.04 -0.20 -19.22
N CYS A 195 11.15 1.04 -19.66
CA CYS A 195 10.05 1.98 -19.72
C CYS A 195 8.95 1.51 -20.68
N PHE A 196 7.83 1.06 -20.15
CA PHE A 196 6.71 0.59 -20.97
C PHE A 196 5.87 1.76 -21.54
N PRO A 197 5.18 1.59 -22.68
CA PRO A 197 4.50 2.69 -23.40
C PRO A 197 3.53 3.49 -22.53
N ALA A 198 2.65 2.83 -21.78
CA ALA A 198 1.66 3.53 -20.95
C ALA A 198 2.28 4.41 -19.86
N TYR A 199 3.46 4.02 -19.32
CA TYR A 199 4.23 4.86 -18.42
C TYR A 199 4.78 6.09 -19.14
N ARG A 200 5.29 5.89 -20.35
CA ARG A 200 5.81 6.97 -21.19
C ARG A 200 4.73 8.01 -21.48
N ASP A 201 3.55 7.55 -21.93
CA ASP A 201 2.42 8.42 -22.22
C ASP A 201 1.98 9.22 -20.99
N PHE A 202 1.87 8.56 -19.85
CA PHE A 202 1.56 9.18 -18.55
C PHE A 202 2.59 10.26 -18.17
N VAL A 203 3.88 9.96 -18.30
CA VAL A 203 4.95 10.93 -17.98
C VAL A 203 4.90 12.13 -18.92
N TYR A 204 4.70 11.93 -20.21
CA TYR A 204 4.55 13.05 -21.15
C TYR A 204 3.33 13.89 -20.84
N GLU A 205 2.18 13.28 -20.53
CA GLU A 205 0.93 13.98 -20.24
C GLU A 205 1.06 14.88 -18.99
N HIS A 206 1.63 14.38 -17.92
CA HIS A 206 1.60 15.05 -16.62
C HIS A 206 2.87 15.83 -16.27
N PHE A 207 4.01 15.48 -16.82
CA PHE A 207 5.29 16.09 -16.45
C PHE A 207 5.94 16.93 -17.54
N SER A 208 5.63 16.72 -18.82
CA SER A 208 6.26 17.56 -19.87
C SER A 208 6.00 19.05 -19.71
N PRO A 209 4.84 19.52 -19.21
CA PRO A 209 4.62 20.94 -18.94
C PRO A 209 5.50 21.49 -17.78
N LEU A 210 6.15 20.63 -17.01
CA LEU A 210 6.93 20.98 -15.84
C LEU A 210 8.46 20.97 -16.11
N TRP A 211 8.88 20.67 -17.35
CA TRP A 211 10.30 20.53 -17.71
C TRP A 211 11.00 21.82 -18.10
N ASP A 212 10.30 22.93 -18.24
CA ASP A 212 10.84 24.23 -18.64
C ASP A 212 11.34 25.09 -17.48
#